data_c22b9cbf0e6018a26e8079e257f84dd4
#
_entry.id   c22b9cbf0e6018a26e8079e257f84dd4
#
_cell.length_a   1.000
_cell.length_b   1.000
_cell.length_c   1.000
_cell.angle_alpha   90.00
_cell.angle_beta   90.00
_cell.angle_gamma   90.00
#
_symmetry.space_group_name_H-M   'P 1'
#
loop_
_entity.id
_entity.type
_entity.pdbx_description
1 polymer ?
#
loop_
_entity_poly.entity_id
_entity_poly.type
_entity_poly.pdbx_seq_one_letter_code
_entity_poly.pdbx_strand_id
1 'polypeptide(L)'
;MASAAEQLAANLNFGAFAKAEELKKRIWFTLGALLVYRLGTYIPIPGIDPIRFAEFFQQQQGGIGGMLDLFTGGAVGRMAIFALTIMPYISASIIIQLMTTVSPHLEQLKKEGEQGRKQINQYTRYGTVILATLQGYGIAVGLESFAIDPGLFFRATTVITLVGGTIFLMWLGEQITARGVGNGISLIIFAGIVAELPAALVGTLELGREGALSPAIILALMIMVVGIIAFIVFVERAQRRLLVQYPKRQVGQKMYGGDSSHLPLKLNTAGVIPPIFASSLLLLPTTAASFGGGQGPEWLNVITAWLAHGQPLYMALYAGLIIFFCFFYTAIVFNPDDTADNLKKYGGFIPGIRPGKRTAEYIDHVLTRLTVVGALYLTFVCLLPEVLISQYSIPFYFGGTSLLIVVNVTMDTVAQVQSHLLAHQYEGLIKKSKLRGARR
;
A
#
# COMPACT_ATOMS: atom_id res chain seq x y z
N MET A 1 26.78 -15.24 -16.20
CA MET A 1 25.79 -14.54 -15.35
C MET A 1 24.47 -15.27 -15.53
N ALA A 2 24.03 -16.01 -14.51
CA ALA A 2 22.74 -16.69 -14.57
C ALA A 2 21.64 -15.65 -14.75
N SER A 3 20.66 -15.93 -15.61
CA SER A 3 19.54 -15.04 -15.87
C SER A 3 18.75 -14.80 -14.56
N ALA A 4 18.11 -13.64 -14.43
CA ALA A 4 17.29 -13.35 -13.24
C ALA A 4 16.20 -14.41 -12.99
N ALA A 5 15.73 -15.07 -14.06
CA ALA A 5 14.79 -16.19 -14.00
C ALA A 5 15.42 -17.46 -13.42
N GLU A 6 16.68 -17.77 -13.77
CA GLU A 6 17.42 -18.92 -13.18
C GLU A 6 17.74 -18.70 -11.70
N GLN A 7 18.07 -17.46 -11.30
CA GLN A 7 18.25 -17.12 -9.88
C GLN A 7 16.93 -17.19 -9.10
N LEU A 8 15.82 -16.80 -9.68
CA LEU A 8 14.47 -16.97 -9.10
C LEU A 8 14.09 -18.46 -8.98
N ALA A 9 14.33 -19.25 -10.01
CA ALA A 9 14.05 -20.70 -10.01
C ALA A 9 14.96 -21.46 -9.05
N ALA A 10 16.25 -21.10 -8.96
CA ALA A 10 17.19 -21.67 -8.00
C ALA A 10 16.87 -21.31 -6.53
N ASN A 11 16.28 -20.14 -6.29
CA ASN A 11 15.86 -19.69 -4.96
C ASN A 11 14.49 -20.24 -4.53
N LEU A 12 13.66 -20.70 -5.48
CA LEU A 12 12.40 -21.41 -5.21
C LEU A 12 12.65 -22.90 -5.03
N ASN A 13 13.48 -23.26 -4.06
CA ASN A 13 13.62 -24.67 -3.65
C ASN A 13 12.35 -25.11 -2.93
N PHE A 14 11.37 -25.63 -3.70
CA PHE A 14 10.13 -26.19 -3.15
C PHE A 14 10.39 -27.24 -2.05
N GLY A 15 11.54 -27.94 -2.11
CA GLY A 15 11.99 -28.85 -1.07
C GLY A 15 12.37 -28.16 0.25
N ALA A 16 12.91 -26.94 0.20
CA ALA A 16 13.20 -26.14 1.38
C ALA A 16 11.94 -25.55 1.98
N PHE A 17 11.00 -25.11 1.13
CA PHE A 17 9.67 -24.67 1.56
C PHE A 17 8.89 -25.76 2.26
N ALA A 18 8.97 -27.01 1.76
CA ALA A 18 8.30 -28.16 2.36
C ALA A 18 8.78 -28.45 3.80
N LYS A 19 10.03 -28.10 4.14
CA LYS A 19 10.66 -28.32 5.44
C LYS A 19 10.50 -27.17 6.44
N ALA A 20 10.08 -25.97 5.99
CA ALA A 20 9.92 -24.78 6.82
C ALA A 20 8.52 -24.75 7.47
N GLU A 21 8.30 -25.50 8.55
CA GLU A 21 6.99 -25.56 9.23
C GLU A 21 6.51 -24.23 9.77
N GLU A 22 7.42 -23.40 10.29
CA GLU A 22 7.08 -22.08 10.82
C GLU A 22 6.55 -21.15 9.72
N LEU A 23 7.20 -21.15 8.54
CA LEU A 23 6.76 -20.36 7.40
C LEU A 23 5.39 -20.83 6.88
N LYS A 24 5.15 -22.15 6.85
CA LYS A 24 3.84 -22.69 6.49
C LYS A 24 2.73 -22.20 7.43
N LYS A 25 2.97 -22.24 8.75
CA LYS A 25 2.01 -21.74 9.74
C LYS A 25 1.71 -20.24 9.52
N ARG A 26 2.72 -19.43 9.25
CA ARG A 26 2.55 -17.99 8.94
C ARG A 26 1.73 -17.76 7.66
N ILE A 27 2.01 -18.52 6.59
CA ILE A 27 1.25 -18.41 5.34
C ILE A 27 -0.20 -18.85 5.53
N TRP A 28 -0.44 -19.98 6.19
CA TRP A 28 -1.80 -20.45 6.46
C TRP A 28 -2.58 -19.48 7.34
N PHE A 29 -1.91 -18.86 8.31
CA PHE A 29 -2.53 -17.80 9.12
C PHE A 29 -2.92 -16.60 8.27
N THR A 30 -2.03 -16.15 7.38
CA THR A 30 -2.31 -15.01 6.46
C THR A 30 -3.49 -15.35 5.54
N LEU A 31 -3.50 -16.52 4.92
CA LEU A 31 -4.61 -16.96 4.06
C LEU A 31 -5.93 -17.06 4.83
N GLY A 32 -5.90 -17.63 6.04
CA GLY A 32 -7.09 -17.69 6.91
C GLY A 32 -7.62 -16.32 7.29
N ALA A 33 -6.74 -15.37 7.62
CA ALA A 33 -7.12 -14.01 7.93
C ALA A 33 -7.73 -13.27 6.70
N LEU A 34 -7.17 -13.46 5.50
CA LEU A 34 -7.73 -12.91 4.27
C LEU A 34 -9.09 -13.53 3.92
N LEU A 35 -9.28 -14.81 4.22
CA LEU A 35 -10.57 -15.47 4.06
C LEU A 35 -11.63 -14.86 5.00
N VAL A 36 -11.27 -14.61 6.27
CA VAL A 36 -12.16 -13.92 7.24
C VAL A 36 -12.50 -12.52 6.73
N TYR A 37 -11.53 -11.76 6.23
CA TYR A 37 -11.78 -10.48 5.59
C TYR A 37 -12.79 -10.63 4.44
N ARG A 38 -12.59 -11.58 3.55
CA ARG A 38 -13.46 -11.77 2.40
C ARG A 38 -14.88 -12.17 2.79
N LEU A 39 -15.06 -13.03 3.80
CA LEU A 39 -16.38 -13.37 4.32
C LEU A 39 -17.12 -12.13 4.84
N GLY A 40 -16.44 -11.24 5.56
CA GLY A 40 -17.03 -10.01 6.08
C GLY A 40 -17.47 -9.01 5.01
N THR A 41 -16.88 -9.06 3.79
CA THR A 41 -17.33 -8.21 2.67
C THR A 41 -18.67 -8.64 2.07
N TYR A 42 -19.22 -9.77 2.49
CA TYR A 42 -20.54 -10.27 2.06
C TYR A 42 -21.64 -10.09 3.13
N ILE A 43 -21.28 -9.67 4.34
CA ILE A 43 -22.26 -9.46 5.43
C ILE A 43 -22.80 -8.04 5.31
N PRO A 44 -24.07 -7.84 4.93
CA PRO A 44 -24.64 -6.49 4.79
C PRO A 44 -24.84 -5.82 6.16
N ILE A 45 -24.90 -4.49 6.15
CA ILE A 45 -25.21 -3.69 7.33
C ILE A 45 -26.67 -3.95 7.73
N PRO A 46 -26.97 -4.14 9.02
CA PRO A 46 -28.33 -4.35 9.48
C PRO A 46 -29.25 -3.15 9.17
N GLY A 47 -30.49 -3.43 8.72
CA GLY A 47 -31.49 -2.42 8.47
C GLY A 47 -31.46 -1.77 7.09
N ILE A 48 -30.63 -2.23 6.16
CA ILE A 48 -30.62 -1.80 4.75
C ILE A 48 -31.37 -2.83 3.90
N ASP A 49 -32.11 -2.32 2.91
CA ASP A 49 -32.65 -3.15 1.83
C ASP A 49 -31.56 -3.40 0.77
N PRO A 50 -31.02 -4.64 0.70
CA PRO A 50 -29.89 -4.94 -0.18
C PRO A 50 -30.27 -4.85 -1.66
N ILE A 51 -31.54 -5.08 -2.02
CA ILE A 51 -32.01 -5.08 -3.41
C ILE A 51 -32.07 -3.65 -3.94
N ARG A 52 -32.75 -2.76 -3.21
CA ARG A 52 -32.87 -1.34 -3.60
C ARG A 52 -31.51 -0.66 -3.65
N PHE A 53 -30.62 -0.99 -2.72
CA PHE A 53 -29.29 -0.42 -2.71
C PHE A 53 -28.44 -0.92 -3.88
N ALA A 54 -28.51 -2.21 -4.22
CA ALA A 54 -27.78 -2.78 -5.35
C ALA A 54 -28.23 -2.16 -6.69
N GLU A 55 -29.52 -1.96 -6.90
CA GLU A 55 -30.07 -1.29 -8.10
C GLU A 55 -29.58 0.16 -8.22
N PHE A 56 -29.60 0.91 -7.13
CA PHE A 56 -29.08 2.28 -7.08
C PHE A 56 -27.57 2.32 -7.38
N PHE A 57 -26.82 1.41 -6.79
CA PHE A 57 -25.38 1.36 -6.94
C PHE A 57 -24.98 0.99 -8.38
N GLN A 58 -25.69 0.08 -9.04
CA GLN A 58 -25.47 -0.26 -10.45
C GLN A 58 -25.63 0.94 -11.38
N GLN A 59 -26.57 1.84 -11.10
CA GLN A 59 -26.74 3.07 -11.88
C GLN A 59 -25.58 4.07 -11.69
N GLN A 60 -24.86 3.99 -10.58
CA GLN A 60 -23.72 4.86 -10.24
C GLN A 60 -22.33 4.22 -10.40
N GLN A 61 -22.24 3.02 -10.94
CA GLN A 61 -20.95 2.30 -11.09
C GLN A 61 -19.89 3.04 -11.91
N GLY A 62 -20.27 3.98 -12.77
CA GLY A 62 -19.34 4.81 -13.55
C GLY A 62 -18.68 5.96 -12.79
N GLY A 63 -18.99 6.14 -11.47
CA GLY A 63 -18.51 7.26 -10.67
C GLY A 63 -17.54 6.87 -9.54
N ILE A 64 -17.42 7.78 -8.57
CA ILE A 64 -16.57 7.63 -7.37
C ILE A 64 -16.94 6.36 -6.57
N GLY A 65 -18.23 5.99 -6.55
CA GLY A 65 -18.71 4.79 -5.87
C GLY A 65 -18.10 3.50 -6.41
N GLY A 66 -17.98 3.35 -7.73
CA GLY A 66 -17.35 2.19 -8.35
C GLY A 66 -15.86 2.08 -8.04
N MET A 67 -15.18 3.21 -7.91
CA MET A 67 -13.78 3.24 -7.54
C MET A 67 -13.53 2.82 -6.09
N LEU A 68 -14.37 3.33 -5.17
CA LEU A 68 -14.34 2.89 -3.77
C LEU A 68 -14.61 1.39 -3.67
N ASP A 69 -15.54 0.89 -4.47
CA ASP A 69 -15.91 -0.53 -4.49
C ASP A 69 -14.75 -1.43 -4.92
N LEU A 70 -13.93 -1.00 -5.85
CA LEU A 70 -12.70 -1.68 -6.26
C LEU A 70 -11.71 -1.87 -5.09
N PHE A 71 -11.43 -0.80 -4.33
CA PHE A 71 -10.53 -0.89 -3.17
C PHE A 71 -11.11 -1.71 -2.03
N THR A 72 -12.43 -1.81 -1.98
CA THR A 72 -13.15 -2.54 -0.92
C THR A 72 -13.46 -3.99 -1.30
N GLY A 73 -13.20 -4.40 -2.55
CA GLY A 73 -13.51 -5.73 -3.05
C GLY A 73 -15.00 -6.03 -3.10
N GLY A 74 -15.81 -5.04 -3.54
CA GLY A 74 -17.26 -5.14 -3.64
C GLY A 74 -18.00 -4.94 -2.32
N ALA A 75 -17.33 -4.48 -1.26
CA ALA A 75 -17.98 -4.26 0.04
C ALA A 75 -18.86 -3.02 0.06
N VAL A 76 -18.53 -1.97 -0.70
CA VAL A 76 -19.35 -0.76 -0.83
C VAL A 76 -20.61 -1.04 -1.64
N GLY A 77 -20.47 -1.72 -2.78
CA GLY A 77 -21.59 -2.06 -3.65
C GLY A 77 -22.64 -2.98 -2.98
N ARG A 78 -22.21 -3.76 -1.99
CA ARG A 78 -23.07 -4.62 -1.17
C ARG A 78 -23.44 -4.00 0.17
N MET A 79 -22.92 -2.83 0.47
CA MET A 79 -23.04 -2.15 1.78
C MET A 79 -22.74 -3.10 2.94
N ALA A 80 -21.58 -3.74 2.86
CA ALA A 80 -21.12 -4.69 3.86
C ALA A 80 -20.58 -3.99 5.12
N ILE A 81 -20.44 -4.76 6.19
CA ILE A 81 -19.87 -4.28 7.46
C ILE A 81 -18.44 -3.70 7.30
N PHE A 82 -17.72 -4.09 6.25
CA PHE A 82 -16.40 -3.59 5.89
C PHE A 82 -16.41 -2.53 4.78
N ALA A 83 -17.53 -1.85 4.55
CA ALA A 83 -17.64 -0.83 3.50
C ALA A 83 -16.66 0.34 3.67
N LEU A 84 -16.32 0.73 4.91
CA LEU A 84 -15.27 1.73 5.18
C LEU A 84 -13.84 1.18 4.97
N THR A 85 -13.68 -0.12 4.92
CA THR A 85 -12.36 -0.80 4.83
C THR A 85 -11.34 -0.28 5.86
N ILE A 86 -10.08 -0.17 5.45
CA ILE A 86 -8.96 0.39 6.22
C ILE A 86 -8.75 1.88 5.91
N MET A 87 -9.57 2.50 5.05
CA MET A 87 -9.41 3.91 4.65
C MET A 87 -9.31 4.89 5.83
N PRO A 88 -10.17 4.82 6.89
CA PRO A 88 -10.04 5.69 8.04
C PRO A 88 -8.70 5.54 8.77
N TYR A 89 -8.17 4.32 8.82
CA TYR A 89 -6.87 4.06 9.42
C TYR A 89 -5.72 4.65 8.60
N ILE A 90 -5.77 4.54 7.28
CA ILE A 90 -4.76 5.13 6.40
C ILE A 90 -4.76 6.65 6.59
N SER A 91 -5.94 7.28 6.54
CA SER A 91 -6.08 8.73 6.74
C SER A 91 -5.58 9.17 8.11
N ALA A 92 -5.92 8.46 9.18
CA ALA A 92 -5.40 8.73 10.52
C ALA A 92 -3.88 8.59 10.61
N SER A 93 -3.33 7.55 10.00
CA SER A 93 -1.88 7.31 9.95
C SER A 93 -1.15 8.45 9.24
N ILE A 94 -1.70 8.95 8.13
CA ILE A 94 -1.16 10.11 7.41
C ILE A 94 -1.15 11.35 8.31
N ILE A 95 -2.30 11.65 8.92
CA ILE A 95 -2.44 12.83 9.80
C ILE A 95 -1.43 12.76 10.95
N ILE A 96 -1.32 11.62 11.61
CA ILE A 96 -0.37 11.44 12.72
C ILE A 96 1.07 11.53 12.24
N GLN A 97 1.42 10.96 11.08
CA GLN A 97 2.77 11.09 10.50
C GLN A 97 3.11 12.54 10.15
N LEU A 98 2.17 13.30 9.56
CA LEU A 98 2.33 14.73 9.34
C LEU A 98 2.52 15.48 10.67
N MET A 99 1.73 15.15 11.68
CA MET A 99 1.84 15.75 13.00
C MET A 99 3.19 15.45 13.69
N THR A 100 3.82 14.31 13.41
CA THR A 100 5.17 14.02 13.96
C THR A 100 6.25 14.96 13.43
N THR A 101 6.04 15.60 12.29
CA THR A 101 6.99 16.60 11.75
C THR A 101 6.70 18.01 12.23
N VAL A 102 5.46 18.32 12.61
CA VAL A 102 5.02 19.64 13.03
C VAL A 102 5.07 19.81 14.55
N SER A 103 4.75 18.75 15.30
CA SER A 103 4.68 18.79 16.77
C SER A 103 5.99 18.34 17.41
N PRO A 104 6.68 19.20 18.22
CA PRO A 104 7.90 18.81 18.90
C PRO A 104 7.73 17.62 19.85
N HIS A 105 6.55 17.50 20.46
CA HIS A 105 6.24 16.39 21.36
C HIS A 105 6.21 15.04 20.63
N LEU A 106 5.55 14.97 19.46
CA LEU A 106 5.49 13.76 18.67
C LEU A 106 6.84 13.42 18.02
N GLU A 107 7.64 14.43 17.69
CA GLU A 107 9.02 14.25 17.21
C GLU A 107 9.90 13.60 18.30
N GLN A 108 9.78 14.06 19.56
CA GLN A 108 10.48 13.44 20.69
C GLN A 108 10.07 11.99 20.89
N LEU A 109 8.76 11.69 20.86
CA LEU A 109 8.27 10.31 20.94
C LEU A 109 8.84 9.43 19.82
N LYS A 110 8.97 9.96 18.59
CA LYS A 110 9.60 9.23 17.48
C LYS A 110 11.06 8.87 17.79
N LYS A 111 11.80 9.74 18.52
CA LYS A 111 13.20 9.52 18.91
C LYS A 111 13.35 8.54 20.09
N GLU A 112 12.32 8.32 20.88
CA GLU A 112 12.31 7.37 22.02
C GLU A 112 12.34 5.88 21.60
N GLY A 113 12.30 5.58 20.30
CA GLY A 113 12.39 4.22 19.80
C GLY A 113 11.09 3.43 19.91
N GLU A 114 11.14 2.19 20.44
CA GLU A 114 9.96 1.30 20.45
C GLU A 114 8.81 1.77 21.34
N GLN A 115 9.10 2.41 22.46
CA GLN A 115 8.07 2.92 23.36
C GLN A 115 7.30 4.08 22.73
N GLY A 116 8.01 5.02 22.12
CA GLY A 116 7.40 6.12 21.41
C GLY A 116 6.57 5.67 20.19
N ARG A 117 7.06 4.67 19.44
CA ARG A 117 6.30 4.07 18.33
C ARG A 117 4.99 3.45 18.81
N LYS A 118 4.97 2.78 19.95
CA LYS A 118 3.72 2.23 20.52
C LYS A 118 2.71 3.33 20.84
N GLN A 119 3.16 4.46 21.38
CA GLN A 119 2.27 5.60 21.66
C GLN A 119 1.76 6.26 20.39
N ILE A 120 2.61 6.46 19.37
CA ILE A 120 2.21 7.00 18.06
C ILE A 120 1.16 6.08 17.40
N ASN A 121 1.36 4.76 17.45
CA ASN A 121 0.37 3.80 16.95
C ASN A 121 -0.95 3.88 17.73
N GLN A 122 -0.91 4.15 19.02
CA GLN A 122 -2.11 4.30 19.83
C GLN A 122 -2.89 5.57 19.48
N TYR A 123 -2.20 6.69 19.22
CA TYR A 123 -2.82 7.90 18.69
C TYR A 123 -3.43 7.68 17.31
N THR A 124 -2.77 6.91 16.45
CA THR A 124 -3.32 6.51 15.14
C THR A 124 -4.61 5.72 15.30
N ARG A 125 -4.68 4.77 16.24
CA ARG A 125 -5.92 4.02 16.52
C ARG A 125 -7.06 4.92 16.99
N TYR A 126 -6.80 5.88 17.89
CA TYR A 126 -7.81 6.84 18.34
C TYR A 126 -8.27 7.74 17.18
N GLY A 127 -7.34 8.24 16.38
CA GLY A 127 -7.65 9.00 15.17
C GLY A 127 -8.51 8.19 14.18
N THR A 128 -8.23 6.91 14.03
CA THR A 128 -9.03 6.00 13.19
C THR A 128 -10.47 5.90 13.67
N VAL A 129 -10.68 5.74 14.97
CA VAL A 129 -12.03 5.65 15.54
C VAL A 129 -12.81 6.95 15.30
N ILE A 130 -12.17 8.10 15.50
CA ILE A 130 -12.80 9.41 15.28
C ILE A 130 -13.18 9.58 13.80
N LEU A 131 -12.25 9.32 12.89
CA LEU A 131 -12.51 9.44 11.45
C LEU A 131 -13.56 8.42 10.96
N ALA A 132 -13.47 7.17 11.43
CA ALA A 132 -14.47 6.14 11.09
C ALA A 132 -15.87 6.51 11.59
N THR A 133 -15.99 7.13 12.77
CA THR A 133 -17.27 7.60 13.30
C THR A 133 -17.84 8.74 12.45
N LEU A 134 -17.00 9.72 12.08
CA LEU A 134 -17.43 10.83 11.22
C LEU A 134 -17.88 10.35 9.83
N GLN A 135 -17.07 9.50 9.20
CA GLN A 135 -17.39 8.92 7.89
C GLN A 135 -18.59 7.98 7.97
N GLY A 136 -18.64 7.14 9.00
CA GLY A 136 -19.78 6.24 9.25
C GLY A 136 -21.10 6.98 9.46
N TYR A 137 -21.07 8.12 10.16
CA TYR A 137 -22.25 8.97 10.31
C TYR A 137 -22.69 9.58 8.98
N GLY A 138 -21.75 10.09 8.19
CA GLY A 138 -22.04 10.60 6.84
C GLY A 138 -22.70 9.52 5.96
N ILE A 139 -22.14 8.31 5.95
CA ILE A 139 -22.72 7.16 5.23
C ILE A 139 -24.12 6.83 5.76
N ALA A 140 -24.32 6.78 7.08
CA ALA A 140 -25.61 6.45 7.68
C ALA A 140 -26.70 7.44 7.28
N VAL A 141 -26.40 8.74 7.20
CA VAL A 141 -27.34 9.77 6.73
C VAL A 141 -27.63 9.58 5.22
N GLY A 142 -26.62 9.32 4.40
CA GLY A 142 -26.80 9.09 2.95
C GLY A 142 -27.61 7.83 2.64
N LEU A 143 -27.53 6.81 3.51
CA LEU A 143 -28.24 5.53 3.35
C LEU A 143 -29.66 5.51 3.93
N GLU A 144 -30.09 6.57 4.60
CA GLU A 144 -31.38 6.60 5.26
C GLU A 144 -32.57 6.39 4.29
N SER A 145 -32.39 6.79 3.02
CA SER A 145 -33.40 6.56 1.96
C SER A 145 -33.54 5.08 1.57
N PHE A 146 -32.57 4.24 1.88
CA PHE A 146 -32.58 2.80 1.63
C PHE A 146 -32.81 1.96 2.89
N ALA A 147 -33.03 2.64 4.03
CA ALA A 147 -33.30 1.98 5.29
C ALA A 147 -34.70 1.39 5.31
N ILE A 148 -34.87 0.21 5.93
CA ILE A 148 -36.16 -0.42 6.15
C ILE A 148 -36.97 0.43 7.14
N ASP A 149 -36.33 0.87 8.23
CA ASP A 149 -36.88 1.75 9.24
C ASP A 149 -35.96 2.98 9.41
N PRO A 150 -36.22 4.11 8.70
CA PRO A 150 -35.41 5.31 8.82
C PRO A 150 -35.54 5.94 10.20
N GLY A 151 -34.43 6.36 10.79
CA GLY A 151 -34.42 7.03 12.09
C GLY A 151 -33.10 6.98 12.83
N LEU A 152 -33.10 7.56 14.04
CA LEU A 152 -31.90 7.64 14.87
C LEU A 152 -31.30 6.26 15.20
N PHE A 153 -32.16 5.26 15.37
CA PHE A 153 -31.72 3.88 15.65
C PHE A 153 -30.91 3.28 14.47
N PHE A 154 -31.42 3.46 13.25
CA PHE A 154 -30.71 3.03 12.04
C PHE A 154 -29.35 3.72 11.92
N ARG A 155 -29.30 5.05 12.11
CA ARG A 155 -28.03 5.79 12.05
C ARG A 155 -27.04 5.29 13.09
N ALA A 156 -27.49 5.09 14.33
CA ALA A 156 -26.63 4.59 15.42
C ALA A 156 -26.09 3.17 15.13
N THR A 157 -26.96 2.25 14.71
CA THR A 157 -26.55 0.87 14.39
C THR A 157 -25.58 0.82 13.21
N THR A 158 -25.83 1.60 12.16
CA THR A 158 -24.93 1.71 11.00
C THR A 158 -23.57 2.24 11.40
N VAL A 159 -23.50 3.32 12.18
CA VAL A 159 -22.22 3.89 12.66
C VAL A 159 -21.46 2.87 13.50
N ILE A 160 -22.11 2.23 14.47
CA ILE A 160 -21.48 1.25 15.34
C ILE A 160 -20.94 0.07 14.51
N THR A 161 -21.71 -0.40 13.54
CA THR A 161 -21.33 -1.51 12.67
C THR A 161 -20.11 -1.17 11.81
N LEU A 162 -20.11 -0.01 11.17
CA LEU A 162 -19.00 0.46 10.31
C LEU A 162 -17.73 0.72 11.11
N VAL A 163 -17.85 1.37 12.26
CA VAL A 163 -16.70 1.62 13.16
C VAL A 163 -16.14 0.30 13.70
N GLY A 164 -17.02 -0.61 14.13
CA GLY A 164 -16.64 -1.95 14.58
C GLY A 164 -15.94 -2.74 13.50
N GLY A 165 -16.43 -2.69 12.25
CA GLY A 165 -15.80 -3.30 11.07
C GLY A 165 -14.40 -2.75 10.81
N THR A 166 -14.24 -1.43 10.85
CA THR A 166 -12.93 -0.78 10.64
C THR A 166 -11.92 -1.15 11.75
N ILE A 167 -12.36 -1.14 13.02
CA ILE A 167 -11.51 -1.53 14.15
C ILE A 167 -11.10 -3.00 14.02
N PHE A 168 -12.03 -3.87 13.64
CA PHE A 168 -11.74 -5.29 13.41
C PHE A 168 -10.70 -5.48 12.28
N LEU A 169 -10.85 -4.78 11.16
CA LEU A 169 -9.89 -4.84 10.05
C LEU A 169 -8.52 -4.30 10.43
N MET A 170 -8.46 -3.22 11.20
CA MET A 170 -7.21 -2.70 11.74
C MET A 170 -6.52 -3.76 12.62
N TRP A 171 -7.24 -4.35 13.56
CA TRP A 171 -6.74 -5.42 14.39
C TRP A 171 -6.27 -6.64 13.58
N LEU A 172 -7.07 -7.05 12.57
CA LEU A 172 -6.74 -8.16 11.68
C LEU A 172 -5.44 -7.88 10.91
N GLY A 173 -5.27 -6.67 10.37
CA GLY A 173 -4.05 -6.23 9.69
C GLY A 173 -2.82 -6.27 10.60
N GLU A 174 -2.97 -5.84 11.87
CA GLU A 174 -1.90 -5.94 12.86
C GLU A 174 -1.55 -7.41 13.18
N GLN A 175 -2.55 -8.30 13.30
CA GLN A 175 -2.31 -9.72 13.52
C GLN A 175 -1.60 -10.39 12.34
N ILE A 176 -1.97 -10.05 11.09
CA ILE A 176 -1.27 -10.54 9.90
C ILE A 176 0.19 -10.07 9.92
N THR A 177 0.44 -8.82 10.23
CA THR A 177 1.81 -8.26 10.29
C THR A 177 2.65 -8.93 11.38
N ALA A 178 2.05 -9.23 12.55
CA ALA A 178 2.76 -9.82 13.69
C ALA A 178 3.00 -11.33 13.52
N ARG A 179 2.00 -12.07 13.05
CA ARG A 179 1.99 -13.55 13.04
C ARG A 179 2.01 -14.16 11.64
N GLY A 180 1.72 -13.39 10.62
CA GLY A 180 1.68 -13.82 9.23
C GLY A 180 2.94 -13.50 8.45
N VAL A 181 2.77 -13.29 7.15
CA VAL A 181 3.79 -12.86 6.19
C VAL A 181 3.28 -11.61 5.49
N GLY A 182 4.14 -10.63 5.30
CA GLY A 182 3.79 -9.37 4.64
C GLY A 182 3.28 -8.30 5.59
N ASN A 183 2.99 -7.12 5.03
CA ASN A 183 2.29 -6.05 5.73
C ASN A 183 0.79 -6.32 5.67
N GLY A 184 0.16 -6.61 6.82
CA GLY A 184 -1.24 -7.02 6.87
C GLY A 184 -2.22 -5.99 6.30
N ILE A 185 -1.96 -4.71 6.51
CA ILE A 185 -2.79 -3.61 5.97
C ILE A 185 -2.73 -3.61 4.44
N SER A 186 -1.52 -3.68 3.88
CA SER A 186 -1.32 -3.74 2.43
C SER A 186 -1.92 -5.01 1.81
N LEU A 187 -1.85 -6.14 2.52
CA LEU A 187 -2.45 -7.40 2.08
C LEU A 187 -3.99 -7.38 2.08
N ILE A 188 -4.62 -6.68 3.01
CA ILE A 188 -6.08 -6.52 3.01
C ILE A 188 -6.52 -5.67 1.81
N ILE A 189 -5.82 -4.57 1.52
CA ILE A 189 -6.09 -3.74 0.32
C ILE A 189 -5.87 -4.56 -0.95
N PHE A 190 -4.76 -5.29 -1.02
CA PHE A 190 -4.44 -6.20 -2.12
C PHE A 190 -5.56 -7.25 -2.34
N ALA A 191 -6.04 -7.88 -1.27
CA ALA A 191 -7.11 -8.86 -1.35
C ALA A 191 -8.43 -8.27 -1.87
N GLY A 192 -8.74 -7.02 -1.51
CA GLY A 192 -9.88 -6.28 -2.06
C GLY A 192 -9.74 -6.11 -3.58
N ILE A 193 -8.61 -5.57 -4.03
CA ILE A 193 -8.35 -5.31 -5.44
C ILE A 193 -8.35 -6.61 -6.27
N VAL A 194 -7.64 -7.64 -5.81
CA VAL A 194 -7.55 -8.93 -6.53
C VAL A 194 -8.90 -9.64 -6.62
N ALA A 195 -9.77 -9.45 -5.65
CA ALA A 195 -11.09 -10.06 -5.65
C ALA A 195 -12.02 -9.56 -6.77
N GLU A 196 -11.85 -8.32 -7.23
CA GLU A 196 -12.61 -7.73 -8.33
C GLU A 196 -11.97 -7.95 -9.71
N LEU A 197 -10.73 -8.46 -9.76
CA LEU A 197 -10.01 -8.77 -11.00
C LEU A 197 -10.78 -9.69 -11.95
N PRO A 198 -11.32 -10.85 -11.50
CA PRO A 198 -12.05 -11.73 -12.37
C PRO A 198 -13.31 -11.10 -12.98
N ALA A 199 -14.05 -10.33 -12.17
CA ALA A 199 -15.25 -9.63 -12.61
C ALA A 199 -14.94 -8.58 -13.68
N ALA A 200 -13.88 -7.80 -13.50
CA ALA A 200 -13.41 -6.81 -14.46
C ALA A 200 -12.95 -7.46 -15.79
N LEU A 201 -12.27 -8.60 -15.74
CA LEU A 201 -11.87 -9.34 -16.93
C LEU A 201 -13.08 -9.87 -17.70
N VAL A 202 -14.04 -10.48 -17.01
CA VAL A 202 -15.28 -10.97 -17.62
C VAL A 202 -16.05 -9.83 -18.28
N GLY A 203 -16.25 -8.71 -17.56
CA GLY A 203 -16.94 -7.53 -18.10
C GLY A 203 -16.26 -6.95 -19.35
N THR A 204 -14.92 -6.92 -19.40
CA THR A 204 -14.19 -6.47 -20.60
C THR A 204 -14.39 -7.41 -21.79
N LEU A 205 -14.44 -8.73 -21.56
CA LEU A 205 -14.69 -9.72 -22.59
C LEU A 205 -16.15 -9.68 -23.08
N GLU A 206 -17.11 -9.41 -22.20
CA GLU A 206 -18.54 -9.25 -22.57
C GLU A 206 -18.74 -8.04 -23.50
N LEU A 207 -18.11 -6.89 -23.19
CA LEU A 207 -18.14 -5.72 -24.07
C LEU A 207 -17.54 -5.99 -25.46
N GLY A 208 -16.53 -6.87 -25.53
CA GLY A 208 -16.01 -7.36 -26.80
C GLY A 208 -17.02 -8.24 -27.55
N ARG A 209 -17.80 -9.04 -26.84
CA ARG A 209 -18.82 -9.93 -27.39
C ARG A 209 -20.06 -9.15 -27.88
N GLU A 210 -20.41 -8.07 -27.22
CA GLU A 210 -21.48 -7.16 -27.61
C GLU A 210 -21.09 -6.22 -28.76
N GLY A 211 -19.82 -6.23 -29.21
CA GLY A 211 -19.32 -5.42 -30.29
C GLY A 211 -19.02 -3.96 -29.91
N ALA A 212 -19.11 -3.61 -28.62
CA ALA A 212 -18.78 -2.27 -28.13
C ALA A 212 -17.25 -2.00 -28.22
N LEU A 213 -16.45 -3.05 -28.08
CA LEU A 213 -14.99 -2.99 -28.22
C LEU A 213 -14.53 -3.96 -29.32
N SER A 214 -13.64 -3.50 -30.21
CA SER A 214 -13.06 -4.41 -31.21
C SER A 214 -12.09 -5.40 -30.53
N PRO A 215 -11.98 -6.64 -31.03
CA PRO A 215 -11.04 -7.63 -30.48
C PRO A 215 -9.59 -7.15 -30.47
N ALA A 216 -9.21 -6.29 -31.41
CA ALA A 216 -7.89 -5.68 -31.49
C ALA A 216 -7.61 -4.74 -30.30
N ILE A 217 -8.62 -3.97 -29.87
CA ILE A 217 -8.50 -3.09 -28.70
C ILE A 217 -8.35 -3.91 -27.43
N ILE A 218 -9.10 -5.00 -27.27
CA ILE A 218 -8.98 -5.90 -26.10
C ILE A 218 -7.59 -6.51 -26.03
N LEU A 219 -7.07 -6.98 -27.16
CA LEU A 219 -5.72 -7.53 -27.24
C LEU A 219 -4.66 -6.47 -26.88
N ALA A 220 -4.81 -5.25 -27.41
CA ALA A 220 -3.93 -4.13 -27.11
C ALA A 220 -3.95 -3.76 -25.62
N LEU A 221 -5.14 -3.77 -24.98
CA LEU A 221 -5.29 -3.54 -23.54
C LEU A 221 -4.58 -4.62 -22.71
N MET A 222 -4.73 -5.89 -23.07
CA MET A 222 -4.05 -6.99 -22.37
C MET A 222 -2.53 -6.87 -22.47
N ILE A 223 -2.01 -6.59 -23.66
CA ILE A 223 -0.56 -6.37 -23.87
C ILE A 223 -0.09 -5.15 -23.05
N MET A 224 -0.86 -4.07 -23.02
CA MET A 224 -0.55 -2.87 -22.26
C MET A 224 -0.48 -3.15 -20.76
N VAL A 225 -1.43 -3.90 -20.18
CA VAL A 225 -1.43 -4.27 -18.75
C VAL A 225 -0.18 -5.07 -18.41
N VAL A 226 0.15 -6.08 -19.23
CA VAL A 226 1.38 -6.86 -19.02
C VAL A 226 2.63 -5.98 -19.14
N GLY A 227 2.64 -5.05 -20.09
CA GLY A 227 3.72 -4.07 -20.27
C GLY A 227 3.88 -3.15 -19.07
N ILE A 228 2.77 -2.64 -18.50
CA ILE A 228 2.78 -1.81 -17.29
C ILE A 228 3.28 -2.61 -16.09
N ILE A 229 2.81 -3.84 -15.89
CA ILE A 229 3.29 -4.71 -14.81
C ILE A 229 4.80 -4.95 -14.93
N ALA A 230 5.28 -5.29 -16.12
CA ALA A 230 6.71 -5.49 -16.37
C ALA A 230 7.53 -4.21 -16.09
N PHE A 231 7.02 -3.05 -16.48
CA PHE A 231 7.63 -1.75 -16.23
C PHE A 231 7.69 -1.43 -14.73
N ILE A 232 6.58 -1.66 -14.00
CA ILE A 232 6.53 -1.47 -12.55
C ILE A 232 7.57 -2.37 -11.87
N VAL A 233 7.61 -3.67 -12.19
CA VAL A 233 8.58 -4.62 -11.61
C VAL A 233 10.02 -4.19 -11.90
N PHE A 234 10.29 -3.72 -13.12
CA PHE A 234 11.62 -3.24 -13.51
C PHE A 234 12.06 -2.04 -12.67
N VAL A 235 11.21 -1.02 -12.53
CA VAL A 235 11.52 0.21 -11.79
C VAL A 235 11.61 -0.04 -10.28
N GLU A 236 10.70 -0.82 -9.70
CA GLU A 236 10.70 -1.13 -8.27
C GLU A 236 11.90 -1.99 -7.82
N ARG A 237 12.45 -2.79 -8.73
CA ARG A 237 13.70 -3.54 -8.48
C ARG A 237 14.95 -2.72 -8.75
N ALA A 238 14.83 -1.58 -9.43
CA ALA A 238 15.95 -0.71 -9.73
C ALA A 238 16.50 -0.06 -8.46
N GLN A 239 17.79 -0.18 -8.25
CA GLN A 239 18.49 0.39 -7.10
C GLN A 239 19.83 0.97 -7.52
N ARG A 240 20.18 2.12 -6.94
CA ARG A 240 21.52 2.68 -7.05
C ARG A 240 22.39 2.14 -5.92
N ARG A 241 23.48 1.46 -6.26
CA ARG A 241 24.41 0.89 -5.29
C ARG A 241 25.56 1.86 -5.08
N LEU A 242 25.65 2.47 -3.88
CA LEU A 242 26.77 3.30 -3.48
C LEU A 242 27.87 2.39 -2.90
N LEU A 243 29.09 2.53 -3.40
CA LEU A 243 30.24 1.75 -2.91
C LEU A 243 30.63 2.26 -1.53
N VAL A 244 30.68 1.37 -0.56
CA VAL A 244 31.17 1.63 0.80
C VAL A 244 32.38 0.74 1.03
N GLN A 245 33.48 1.35 1.44
CA GLN A 245 34.73 0.64 1.77
C GLN A 245 34.95 0.65 3.28
N TYR A 246 35.39 -0.48 3.79
CA TYR A 246 35.82 -0.61 5.17
C TYR A 246 37.35 -0.71 5.23
N PRO A 247 38.04 0.01 6.16
CA PRO A 247 39.46 -0.03 6.26
C PRO A 247 39.95 -1.43 6.66
N LYS A 248 41.13 -1.80 6.14
CA LYS A 248 41.78 -3.04 6.54
C LYS A 248 42.14 -2.94 8.03
N ARG A 249 41.77 -3.91 8.82
CA ARG A 249 42.19 -4.03 10.22
C ARG A 249 43.29 -5.06 10.37
N GLN A 250 44.40 -4.65 10.95
CA GLN A 250 45.46 -5.54 11.37
C GLN A 250 45.25 -5.95 12.82
N VAL A 251 45.03 -7.24 13.07
CA VAL A 251 44.94 -7.80 14.42
C VAL A 251 46.11 -8.78 14.57
N GLY A 252 47.15 -8.33 15.27
CA GLY A 252 48.43 -9.08 15.38
C GLY A 252 49.15 -9.17 14.03
N GLN A 253 49.59 -10.36 13.66
CA GLN A 253 50.27 -10.63 12.35
C GLN A 253 49.29 -10.93 11.19
N LYS A 254 47.98 -11.02 11.44
CA LYS A 254 46.97 -11.28 10.42
C LYS A 254 46.31 -10.00 9.96
N MET A 255 46.43 -9.72 8.66
CA MET A 255 45.64 -8.68 8.00
C MET A 255 44.27 -9.23 7.64
N TYR A 256 43.22 -8.67 8.25
CA TYR A 256 41.85 -8.88 7.80
C TYR A 256 41.57 -7.87 6.67
N GLY A 257 41.27 -8.40 5.46
CA GLY A 257 41.04 -7.60 4.28
C GLY A 257 39.88 -6.63 4.47
N GLY A 258 39.99 -5.40 3.98
CA GLY A 258 38.89 -4.49 3.90
C GLY A 258 37.86 -5.02 2.91
N ASP A 259 36.63 -5.33 3.40
CA ASP A 259 35.53 -5.70 2.55
C ASP A 259 34.92 -4.45 1.91
N SER A 260 34.64 -4.52 0.61
CA SER A 260 33.84 -3.52 -0.08
C SER A 260 32.40 -3.98 -0.07
N SER A 261 31.53 -3.17 0.50
CA SER A 261 30.08 -3.38 0.52
C SER A 261 29.38 -2.32 -0.31
N HIS A 262 28.11 -2.51 -0.60
CA HIS A 262 27.33 -1.54 -1.33
C HIS A 262 26.12 -1.14 -0.49
N LEU A 263 25.87 0.17 -0.39
CA LEU A 263 24.62 0.71 0.17
C LEU A 263 23.59 0.78 -0.96
N PRO A 264 22.54 -0.07 -0.93
CA PRO A 264 21.50 -0.04 -1.96
C PRO A 264 20.50 1.07 -1.65
N LEU A 265 20.33 2.01 -2.56
CA LEU A 265 19.27 3.01 -2.54
C LEU A 265 18.24 2.65 -3.60
N LYS A 266 17.00 2.34 -3.21
CA LYS A 266 15.90 2.07 -4.15
C LYS A 266 15.58 3.31 -4.97
N LEU A 267 15.21 3.14 -6.23
CA LEU A 267 14.77 4.23 -7.10
C LEU A 267 13.47 4.85 -6.56
N ASN A 268 12.55 4.01 -6.13
CA ASN A 268 11.34 4.40 -5.42
C ASN A 268 11.46 4.03 -3.94
N THR A 269 11.99 4.93 -3.13
CA THR A 269 12.14 4.74 -1.68
C THR A 269 10.79 4.85 -0.95
N ALA A 270 9.87 5.65 -1.50
CA ALA A 270 8.55 5.88 -0.92
C ALA A 270 7.56 4.72 -1.15
N GLY A 271 7.84 3.82 -2.12
CA GLY A 271 6.96 2.70 -2.44
C GLY A 271 5.60 3.13 -2.99
N VAL A 272 4.54 2.43 -2.62
CA VAL A 272 3.13 2.70 -3.05
C VAL A 272 2.38 3.64 -2.12
N ILE A 273 2.99 4.09 -1.03
CA ILE A 273 2.32 4.90 -0.01
C ILE A 273 1.87 6.26 -0.56
N PRO A 274 2.68 7.02 -1.34
CA PRO A 274 2.27 8.32 -1.86
C PRO A 274 0.99 8.31 -2.71
N PRO A 275 0.80 7.42 -3.67
CA PRO A 275 -0.45 7.32 -4.42
C PRO A 275 -1.67 6.98 -3.55
N ILE A 276 -1.50 6.10 -2.55
CA ILE A 276 -2.57 5.75 -1.61
C ILE A 276 -2.97 6.97 -0.79
N PHE A 277 -2.00 7.76 -0.33
CA PHE A 277 -2.23 8.97 0.43
C PHE A 277 -2.93 10.04 -0.41
N ALA A 278 -2.46 10.25 -1.65
CA ALA A 278 -3.05 11.20 -2.57
C ALA A 278 -4.52 10.85 -2.88
N SER A 279 -4.81 9.59 -3.18
CA SER A 279 -6.18 9.13 -3.44
C SER A 279 -7.08 9.24 -2.20
N SER A 280 -6.59 8.86 -1.02
CA SER A 280 -7.35 8.96 0.23
C SER A 280 -7.70 10.42 0.57
N LEU A 281 -6.77 11.36 0.35
CA LEU A 281 -7.00 12.77 0.61
C LEU A 281 -8.01 13.38 -0.37
N LEU A 282 -7.97 12.99 -1.66
CA LEU A 282 -8.94 13.45 -2.66
C LEU A 282 -10.33 12.85 -2.47
N LEU A 283 -10.42 11.65 -1.89
CA LEU A 283 -11.70 11.01 -1.59
C LEU A 283 -12.43 11.64 -0.39
N LEU A 284 -11.74 12.29 0.55
CA LEU A 284 -12.37 12.89 1.73
C LEU A 284 -13.43 13.97 1.39
N PRO A 285 -13.14 14.98 0.55
CA PRO A 285 -14.14 15.98 0.17
C PRO A 285 -15.29 15.40 -0.65
N THR A 286 -14.98 14.47 -1.55
CA THR A 286 -15.98 13.86 -2.44
C THR A 286 -16.93 12.94 -1.68
N THR A 287 -16.44 12.17 -0.71
CA THR A 287 -17.29 11.38 0.19
C THR A 287 -18.15 12.27 1.07
N ALA A 288 -17.59 13.33 1.66
CA ALA A 288 -18.35 14.28 2.47
C ALA A 288 -19.52 14.92 1.69
N ALA A 289 -19.30 15.27 0.43
CA ALA A 289 -20.33 15.84 -0.43
C ALA A 289 -21.41 14.82 -0.86
N SER A 290 -21.02 13.59 -1.17
CA SER A 290 -21.94 12.52 -1.56
C SER A 290 -22.93 12.18 -0.43
N PHE A 291 -22.47 12.25 0.82
CA PHE A 291 -23.33 11.98 2.00
C PHE A 291 -24.20 13.17 2.42
N GLY A 292 -23.95 14.37 1.92
CA GLY A 292 -24.84 15.53 2.12
C GLY A 292 -26.18 15.45 1.36
N GLY A 293 -26.44 14.35 0.64
CA GLY A 293 -27.72 14.13 -0.07
C GLY A 293 -28.04 15.17 -1.14
N GLY A 294 -27.06 15.82 -1.71
CA GLY A 294 -27.26 16.89 -2.69
C GLY A 294 -27.77 18.22 -2.10
N GLN A 295 -28.03 18.28 -0.80
CA GLN A 295 -28.44 19.48 -0.06
C GLN A 295 -27.26 20.23 0.58
N GLY A 296 -26.03 19.89 0.21
CA GLY A 296 -24.84 20.58 0.66
C GLY A 296 -24.76 22.01 0.11
N PRO A 297 -23.98 22.90 0.74
CA PRO A 297 -23.76 24.25 0.23
C PRO A 297 -23.26 24.22 -1.22
N GLU A 298 -23.70 25.15 -2.04
CA GLU A 298 -23.39 25.21 -3.49
C GLU A 298 -21.89 25.13 -3.80
N TRP A 299 -21.05 25.75 -2.96
CA TRP A 299 -19.61 25.68 -3.13
C TRP A 299 -19.03 24.25 -3.04
N LEU A 300 -19.66 23.38 -2.22
CA LEU A 300 -19.24 21.98 -2.08
C LEU A 300 -19.56 21.19 -3.35
N ASN A 301 -20.74 21.42 -3.94
CA ASN A 301 -21.16 20.78 -5.19
C ASN A 301 -20.26 21.25 -6.37
N VAL A 302 -19.84 22.51 -6.38
CA VAL A 302 -18.90 23.02 -7.37
C VAL A 302 -17.52 22.35 -7.22
N ILE A 303 -17.00 22.26 -6.01
CA ILE A 303 -15.72 21.62 -5.74
C ILE A 303 -15.76 20.13 -6.15
N THR A 304 -16.82 19.41 -5.81
CA THR A 304 -16.95 17.98 -6.19
C THR A 304 -17.11 17.77 -7.68
N ALA A 305 -17.78 18.68 -8.39
CA ALA A 305 -17.84 18.63 -9.85
C ALA A 305 -16.46 18.82 -10.51
N TRP A 306 -15.62 19.68 -9.96
CA TRP A 306 -14.25 19.88 -10.44
C TRP A 306 -13.28 18.77 -10.02
N LEU A 307 -13.58 18.08 -8.90
CA LEU A 307 -12.85 16.91 -8.41
C LEU A 307 -13.40 15.59 -8.96
N ALA A 308 -14.36 15.65 -9.87
CA ALA A 308 -14.88 14.45 -10.50
C ALA A 308 -13.78 13.74 -11.32
N HIS A 309 -13.86 12.44 -11.38
CA HIS A 309 -12.94 11.57 -12.11
C HIS A 309 -12.86 11.99 -13.58
N GLY A 310 -11.65 12.00 -14.14
CA GLY A 310 -11.42 12.39 -15.52
C GLY A 310 -11.32 13.90 -15.76
N GLN A 311 -11.58 14.75 -14.76
CA GLN A 311 -11.40 16.19 -14.90
C GLN A 311 -9.91 16.58 -14.86
N PRO A 312 -9.45 17.54 -15.68
CA PRO A 312 -8.05 17.93 -15.72
C PRO A 312 -7.55 18.50 -14.39
N LEU A 313 -8.41 19.15 -13.60
CA LEU A 313 -8.05 19.65 -12.28
C LEU A 313 -7.80 18.49 -11.29
N TYR A 314 -8.64 17.46 -11.32
CA TYR A 314 -8.43 16.24 -10.53
C TYR A 314 -7.08 15.60 -10.84
N MET A 315 -6.77 15.41 -12.14
CA MET A 315 -5.50 14.81 -12.58
C MET A 315 -4.30 15.66 -12.13
N ALA A 316 -4.38 16.98 -12.25
CA ALA A 316 -3.30 17.89 -11.83
C ALA A 316 -3.08 17.85 -10.32
N LEU A 317 -4.16 17.89 -9.53
CA LEU A 317 -4.08 17.79 -8.06
C LEU A 317 -3.56 16.42 -7.63
N TYR A 318 -4.02 15.35 -8.25
CA TYR A 318 -3.57 14.00 -7.96
C TYR A 318 -2.07 13.83 -8.24
N ALA A 319 -1.59 14.32 -9.40
CA ALA A 319 -0.18 14.34 -9.73
C ALA A 319 0.65 15.16 -8.73
N GLY A 320 0.20 16.36 -8.39
CA GLY A 320 0.85 17.24 -7.42
C GLY A 320 0.95 16.61 -6.03
N LEU A 321 -0.13 15.97 -5.56
CA LEU A 321 -0.16 15.28 -4.28
C LEU A 321 0.75 14.04 -4.27
N ILE A 322 0.79 13.26 -5.35
CA ILE A 322 1.72 12.12 -5.46
C ILE A 322 3.17 12.61 -5.32
N ILE A 323 3.54 13.66 -6.05
CA ILE A 323 4.89 14.22 -6.01
C ILE A 323 5.18 14.74 -4.60
N PHE A 324 4.28 15.52 -4.00
CA PHE A 324 4.43 16.04 -2.65
C PHE A 324 4.65 14.93 -1.63
N PHE A 325 3.77 13.93 -1.60
CA PHE A 325 3.88 12.82 -0.66
C PHE A 325 5.10 11.94 -0.91
N CYS A 326 5.57 11.85 -2.15
CA CYS A 326 6.79 11.12 -2.48
C CYS A 326 8.02 11.74 -1.80
N PHE A 327 8.19 13.05 -1.90
CA PHE A 327 9.25 13.78 -1.20
C PHE A 327 9.09 13.72 0.31
N PHE A 328 7.88 13.99 0.77
CA PHE A 328 7.56 14.01 2.20
C PHE A 328 7.84 12.65 2.85
N TYR A 329 7.35 11.57 2.26
CA TYR A 329 7.53 10.23 2.81
C TYR A 329 8.98 9.77 2.76
N THR A 330 9.70 10.06 1.68
CA THR A 330 11.13 9.76 1.57
C THR A 330 11.93 10.45 2.67
N ALA A 331 11.64 11.71 2.98
CA ALA A 331 12.30 12.46 4.05
C ALA A 331 12.01 11.88 5.45
N ILE A 332 10.83 11.28 5.66
CA ILE A 332 10.48 10.66 6.96
C ILE A 332 11.13 9.29 7.14
N VAL A 333 11.14 8.49 6.08
CA VAL A 333 11.58 7.08 6.14
C VAL A 333 13.09 6.97 6.14
N PHE A 334 13.76 7.80 5.37
CA PHE A 334 15.21 7.77 5.22
C PHE A 334 15.86 9.02 5.79
N ASN A 335 16.61 8.85 6.89
CA ASN A 335 17.41 9.92 7.47
C ASN A 335 18.87 9.79 6.99
N PRO A 336 19.38 10.71 6.14
CA PRO A 336 20.76 10.68 5.66
C PRO A 336 21.79 10.85 6.78
N ASP A 337 21.49 11.66 7.79
CA ASP A 337 22.38 11.93 8.92
C ASP A 337 22.62 10.66 9.75
N ASP A 338 21.54 9.97 10.15
CA ASP A 338 21.62 8.70 10.89
C ASP A 338 22.39 7.64 10.11
N THR A 339 22.19 7.58 8.79
CA THR A 339 22.88 6.63 7.92
C THR A 339 24.39 6.94 7.85
N ALA A 340 24.76 8.21 7.69
CA ALA A 340 26.15 8.65 7.64
C ALA A 340 26.85 8.42 8.98
N ASP A 341 26.19 8.68 10.12
CA ASP A 341 26.71 8.44 11.45
C ASP A 341 26.90 6.95 11.73
N ASN A 342 25.95 6.11 11.30
CA ASN A 342 26.11 4.66 11.40
C ASN A 342 27.28 4.15 10.56
N LEU A 343 27.44 4.62 9.31
CA LEU A 343 28.60 4.28 8.48
C LEU A 343 29.91 4.68 9.18
N LYS A 344 29.95 5.89 9.76
CA LYS A 344 31.12 6.37 10.50
C LYS A 344 31.42 5.51 11.74
N LYS A 345 30.40 5.14 12.53
CA LYS A 345 30.53 4.27 13.71
C LYS A 345 31.10 2.90 13.36
N TYR A 346 30.70 2.33 12.25
CA TYR A 346 31.19 1.03 11.76
C TYR A 346 32.48 1.14 10.96
N GLY A 347 33.04 2.33 10.79
CA GLY A 347 34.29 2.56 10.06
C GLY A 347 34.15 2.48 8.53
N GLY A 348 32.94 2.48 8.02
CA GLY A 348 32.68 2.52 6.58
C GLY A 348 32.80 3.95 6.04
N PHE A 349 33.32 4.09 4.82
CA PHE A 349 33.39 5.37 4.13
C PHE A 349 33.09 5.20 2.64
N ILE A 350 32.58 6.26 2.03
CA ILE A 350 32.39 6.33 0.57
C ILE A 350 33.68 6.86 -0.05
N PRO A 351 34.27 6.17 -1.06
CA PRO A 351 35.48 6.62 -1.69
C PRO A 351 35.40 8.06 -2.22
N GLY A 352 36.35 8.90 -1.85
CA GLY A 352 36.39 10.30 -2.26
C GLY A 352 35.58 11.27 -1.41
N ILE A 353 34.83 10.79 -0.39
CA ILE A 353 33.97 11.62 0.47
C ILE A 353 34.40 11.47 1.92
N ARG A 354 34.56 12.61 2.63
CA ARG A 354 34.95 12.61 4.04
C ARG A 354 33.81 12.05 4.90
N PRO A 355 34.09 11.06 5.80
CA PRO A 355 33.08 10.49 6.69
C PRO A 355 32.43 11.53 7.58
N GLY A 356 31.12 11.41 7.82
CA GLY A 356 30.30 12.29 8.62
C GLY A 356 29.40 13.19 7.79
N LYS A 357 29.29 14.48 8.12
CA LYS A 357 28.34 15.44 7.53
C LYS A 357 28.39 15.53 5.99
N ARG A 358 29.61 15.47 5.40
CA ARG A 358 29.76 15.44 3.93
C ARG A 358 29.18 14.17 3.29
N THR A 359 29.24 13.06 3.99
CA THR A 359 28.60 11.80 3.54
C THR A 359 27.10 11.91 3.59
N ALA A 360 26.53 12.53 4.64
CA ALA A 360 25.10 12.79 4.73
C ALA A 360 24.61 13.70 3.58
N GLU A 361 25.29 14.80 3.32
CA GLU A 361 24.98 15.72 2.22
C GLU A 361 25.01 15.02 0.85
N TYR A 362 25.98 14.13 0.64
CA TYR A 362 26.07 13.38 -0.62
C TYR A 362 24.92 12.35 -0.76
N ILE A 363 24.61 11.62 0.31
CA ILE A 363 23.50 10.66 0.32
C ILE A 363 22.18 11.40 0.08
N ASP A 364 21.95 12.54 0.74
CA ASP A 364 20.75 13.37 0.56
C ASP A 364 20.62 13.87 -0.88
N HIS A 365 21.71 14.35 -1.47
CA HIS A 365 21.74 14.78 -2.87
C HIS A 365 21.38 13.65 -3.85
N VAL A 366 21.91 12.45 -3.64
CA VAL A 366 21.56 11.28 -4.46
C VAL A 366 20.10 10.87 -4.23
N LEU A 367 19.66 10.84 -2.98
CA LEU A 367 18.30 10.46 -2.61
C LEU A 367 17.26 11.40 -3.21
N THR A 368 17.48 12.71 -3.15
CA THR A 368 16.60 13.72 -3.74
C THR A 368 16.43 13.50 -5.25
N ARG A 369 17.51 13.24 -5.97
CA ARG A 369 17.45 12.94 -7.41
C ARG A 369 16.71 11.63 -7.72
N LEU A 370 16.94 10.58 -6.93
CA LEU A 370 16.19 9.33 -7.06
C LEU A 370 14.70 9.55 -6.77
N THR A 371 14.37 10.36 -5.77
CA THR A 371 12.98 10.69 -5.43
C THR A 371 12.28 11.44 -6.56
N VAL A 372 12.95 12.36 -7.27
CA VAL A 372 12.38 13.02 -8.46
C VAL A 372 12.00 12.00 -9.52
N VAL A 373 12.92 11.08 -9.84
CA VAL A 373 12.67 10.03 -10.85
C VAL A 373 11.55 9.08 -10.38
N GLY A 374 11.57 8.70 -9.10
CA GLY A 374 10.52 7.88 -8.48
C GLY A 374 9.14 8.55 -8.49
N ALA A 375 9.08 9.85 -8.18
CA ALA A 375 7.84 10.61 -8.20
C ALA A 375 7.26 10.74 -9.62
N LEU A 376 8.08 11.02 -10.62
CA LEU A 376 7.67 11.04 -12.03
C LEU A 376 7.16 9.68 -12.49
N TYR A 377 7.86 8.62 -12.14
CA TYR A 377 7.44 7.24 -12.43
C TYR A 377 6.07 6.93 -11.81
N LEU A 378 5.88 7.20 -10.50
CA LEU A 378 4.61 6.96 -9.80
C LEU A 378 3.47 7.77 -10.43
N THR A 379 3.71 9.05 -10.71
CA THR A 379 2.73 9.92 -11.37
C THR A 379 2.35 9.40 -12.75
N PHE A 380 3.32 8.97 -13.55
CA PHE A 380 3.06 8.42 -14.88
C PHE A 380 2.22 7.14 -14.80
N VAL A 381 2.60 6.19 -13.94
CA VAL A 381 1.87 4.91 -13.79
C VAL A 381 0.46 5.11 -13.26
N CYS A 382 0.25 6.07 -12.35
CA CYS A 382 -1.06 6.34 -11.78
C CYS A 382 -1.98 7.11 -12.73
N LEU A 383 -1.45 8.07 -13.51
CA LEU A 383 -2.26 8.89 -14.42
C LEU A 383 -2.55 8.20 -15.75
N LEU A 384 -1.69 7.29 -16.21
CA LEU A 384 -1.85 6.66 -17.52
C LEU A 384 -3.21 5.95 -17.70
N PRO A 385 -3.67 5.09 -16.75
CA PRO A 385 -5.00 4.49 -16.84
C PRO A 385 -6.13 5.51 -16.72
N GLU A 386 -5.95 6.56 -15.88
CA GLU A 386 -6.93 7.64 -15.71
C GLU A 386 -7.23 8.37 -17.04
N VAL A 387 -6.16 8.70 -17.76
CA VAL A 387 -6.28 9.32 -19.10
C VAL A 387 -6.97 8.38 -20.09
N LEU A 388 -6.66 7.08 -20.03
CA LEU A 388 -7.29 6.10 -20.92
C LEU A 388 -8.79 5.92 -20.63
N ILE A 389 -9.18 5.87 -19.37
CA ILE A 389 -10.59 5.77 -18.96
C ILE A 389 -11.34 7.03 -19.41
N SER A 390 -10.78 8.21 -19.22
CA SER A 390 -11.44 9.48 -19.58
C SER A 390 -11.60 9.69 -21.08
N GLN A 391 -10.65 9.20 -21.90
CA GLN A 391 -10.66 9.41 -23.36
C GLN A 391 -11.42 8.32 -24.11
N TYR A 392 -11.35 7.07 -23.67
CA TYR A 392 -11.91 5.93 -24.41
C TYR A 392 -13.15 5.32 -23.77
N SER A 393 -13.62 5.86 -22.61
CA SER A 393 -14.77 5.33 -21.85
C SER A 393 -14.71 3.81 -21.65
N ILE A 394 -13.48 3.29 -21.51
CA ILE A 394 -13.25 1.87 -21.31
C ILE A 394 -13.59 1.58 -19.85
N PRO A 395 -14.47 0.61 -19.55
CA PRO A 395 -14.76 0.19 -18.19
C PRO A 395 -13.59 -0.61 -17.60
N PHE A 396 -12.39 -0.03 -17.71
CA PHE A 396 -11.18 -0.61 -17.20
C PHE A 396 -10.98 -0.10 -15.76
N TYR A 397 -11.60 -0.80 -14.84
CA TYR A 397 -11.55 -0.49 -13.41
C TYR A 397 -10.17 -0.65 -12.77
N PHE A 398 -9.15 -1.02 -13.52
CA PHE A 398 -7.78 -1.10 -13.03
C PHE A 398 -7.08 0.27 -13.15
N GLY A 399 -7.33 1.14 -12.18
CA GLY A 399 -6.52 2.34 -12.01
C GLY A 399 -5.04 2.00 -11.81
N GLY A 400 -4.14 2.88 -12.22
CA GLY A 400 -2.68 2.69 -12.06
C GLY A 400 -2.27 2.43 -10.61
N THR A 401 -3.00 3.01 -9.66
CA THR A 401 -2.81 2.80 -8.22
C THR A 401 -3.06 1.34 -7.84
N SER A 402 -4.13 0.72 -8.36
CA SER A 402 -4.47 -0.67 -8.06
C SER A 402 -3.42 -1.64 -8.57
N LEU A 403 -2.96 -1.47 -9.83
CA LEU A 403 -1.88 -2.27 -10.40
C LEU A 403 -0.58 -2.11 -9.60
N LEU A 404 -0.25 -0.88 -9.22
CA LEU A 404 0.94 -0.55 -8.46
C LEU A 404 0.92 -1.23 -7.08
N ILE A 405 -0.24 -1.21 -6.40
CA ILE A 405 -0.43 -1.87 -5.10
C ILE A 405 -0.29 -3.38 -5.27
N VAL A 406 -0.95 -3.99 -6.26
CA VAL A 406 -0.90 -5.42 -6.51
C VAL A 406 0.53 -5.90 -6.75
N VAL A 407 1.28 -5.23 -7.61
CA VAL A 407 2.66 -5.60 -7.93
C VAL A 407 3.58 -5.44 -6.71
N ASN A 408 3.52 -4.29 -6.03
CA ASN A 408 4.42 -4.01 -4.91
C ASN A 408 4.15 -4.89 -3.70
N VAL A 409 2.88 -5.08 -3.33
CA VAL A 409 2.53 -5.95 -2.20
C VAL A 409 2.94 -7.39 -2.48
N THR A 410 2.78 -7.85 -3.73
CA THR A 410 3.26 -9.18 -4.14
C THR A 410 4.78 -9.28 -4.04
N MET A 411 5.52 -8.28 -4.54
CA MET A 411 6.98 -8.24 -4.48
C MET A 411 7.49 -8.22 -3.04
N ASP A 412 6.92 -7.39 -2.18
CA ASP A 412 7.31 -7.29 -0.76
C ASP A 412 6.99 -8.58 -0.01
N THR A 413 5.84 -9.20 -0.28
CA THR A 413 5.47 -10.48 0.33
C THR A 413 6.42 -11.60 -0.11
N VAL A 414 6.74 -11.69 -1.40
CA VAL A 414 7.72 -12.65 -1.93
C VAL A 414 9.11 -12.43 -1.33
N ALA A 415 9.56 -11.18 -1.22
CA ALA A 415 10.84 -10.85 -0.60
C ALA A 415 10.90 -11.27 0.88
N GLN A 416 9.83 -11.09 1.64
CA GLN A 416 9.73 -11.54 3.03
C GLN A 416 9.72 -13.07 3.13
N VAL A 417 8.99 -13.77 2.27
CA VAL A 417 9.00 -15.24 2.20
C VAL A 417 10.42 -15.74 1.92
N GLN A 418 11.13 -15.12 0.97
CA GLN A 418 12.52 -15.48 0.64
C GLN A 418 13.47 -15.24 1.81
N SER A 419 13.32 -14.13 2.54
CA SER A 419 14.17 -13.84 3.71
C SER A 419 13.96 -14.86 4.83
N HIS A 420 12.72 -15.28 5.09
CA HIS A 420 12.42 -16.34 6.05
C HIS A 420 12.97 -17.71 5.63
N LEU A 421 12.90 -18.04 4.34
CA LEU A 421 13.48 -19.27 3.82
C LEU A 421 14.99 -19.31 3.98
N LEU A 422 15.68 -18.20 3.67
CA LEU A 422 17.12 -18.07 3.87
C LEU A 422 17.51 -18.21 5.34
N ALA A 423 16.80 -17.54 6.25
CA ALA A 423 17.05 -17.65 7.69
C ALA A 423 16.97 -19.10 8.17
N HIS A 424 15.95 -19.84 7.73
CA HIS A 424 15.77 -21.25 8.09
C HIS A 424 16.90 -22.15 7.51
N GLN A 425 17.39 -21.89 6.30
CA GLN A 425 18.52 -22.61 5.73
C GLN A 425 19.80 -22.39 6.53
N TYR A 426 20.07 -21.15 6.96
CA TYR A 426 21.23 -20.83 7.79
C TYR A 426 21.19 -21.49 9.17
N GLU A 427 20.02 -21.55 9.83
CA GLU A 427 19.86 -22.29 11.08
C GLU A 427 20.18 -23.78 10.92
N GLY A 428 19.73 -24.39 9.82
CA GLY A 428 20.03 -25.78 9.48
C GLY A 428 21.51 -26.06 9.33
N LEU A 429 22.24 -25.11 8.72
CA LEU A 429 23.72 -25.19 8.57
C LEU A 429 24.44 -25.05 9.90
N ILE A 430 24.02 -24.09 10.74
CA ILE A 430 24.61 -23.87 12.07
C ILE A 430 24.40 -25.08 12.99
N LYS A 431 23.20 -25.69 12.97
CA LYS A 431 22.94 -26.93 13.73
C LYS A 431 23.82 -28.10 13.25
N LYS A 432 24.03 -28.24 11.95
CA LYS A 432 24.93 -29.26 11.40
C LYS A 432 26.40 -29.02 11.75
N SER A 433 26.86 -27.76 11.76
CA SER A 433 28.23 -27.40 12.13
C SER A 433 28.52 -27.66 13.61
N LYS A 434 27.57 -27.34 14.51
CA LYS A 434 27.70 -27.63 15.96
C LYS A 434 27.76 -29.14 16.24
N LEU A 435 26.99 -29.96 15.52
CA LEU A 435 27.03 -31.41 15.64
C LEU A 435 28.35 -32.02 15.13
N ARG A 436 29.02 -31.40 14.17
CA ARG A 436 30.34 -31.81 13.70
C ARG A 436 31.49 -31.38 14.67
N GLY A 437 31.32 -30.22 15.33
CA GLY A 437 32.29 -29.74 16.34
C GLY A 437 32.27 -30.52 17.66
N ALA A 438 31.09 -31.06 18.03
CA ALA A 438 30.94 -31.89 19.24
C ALA A 438 31.41 -33.36 19.07
N ARG A 439 31.79 -33.77 17.85
CA ARG A 439 32.32 -35.10 17.54
C ARG A 439 33.84 -35.11 17.34
N ARG A 440 34.53 -34.01 17.57
CA ARG A 440 35.99 -33.88 17.72
C ARG A 440 36.32 -33.47 19.16
#